data_b3f61e65f820e3cd26167855b9158e99
#
_entry.id   b3f61e65f820e3cd26167855b9158e99
#
_cell.length_a   1.000
_cell.length_b   1.000
_cell.length_c   1.000
_cell.angle_alpha   90.00
_cell.angle_beta   90.00
_cell.angle_gamma   90.00
#
_symmetry.space_group_name_H-M   'P 1'
#
loop_
_entity.id
_entity.type
_entity.pdbx_description
1 polymer ?
#
loop_
_entity_poly.entity_id
_entity_poly.type
_entity_poly.pdbx_seq_one_letter_code
_entity_poly.pdbx_strand_id
1 'polypeptide(L)'
;MIRYALRMLCAAAVVAAPMALAATPAQAVTSCTVNGRPVSGTAVTGTAGSDNISCGALAPGDSVNGLGGSDYIVINGTVAGTVDGGGGSDSITASAGTTVSGRILGGADGDFILVGPNAGTVDGGPGPDFCRIASGNPPVNC
;
A
#
# COMPACT_ATOMS: atom_id res chain seq x y z
N MET A 1 1.84 50.50 -69.02
CA MET A 1 0.89 50.17 -67.98
C MET A 1 1.34 48.81 -67.35
N ILE A 2 2.02 48.87 -66.24
CA ILE A 2 2.60 47.68 -65.58
C ILE A 2 1.74 47.40 -64.34
N ARG A 3 1.06 46.23 -64.27
CA ARG A 3 0.25 45.80 -63.14
C ARG A 3 1.12 44.95 -62.22
N TYR A 4 1.44 45.44 -61.03
CA TYR A 4 2.08 44.69 -59.98
C TYR A 4 1.05 43.90 -59.27
N ALA A 5 1.12 42.57 -59.35
CA ALA A 5 0.31 41.66 -58.52
C ALA A 5 1.01 41.45 -57.18
N LEU A 6 0.40 41.96 -56.13
CA LEU A 6 0.88 41.78 -54.75
C LEU A 6 0.47 40.35 -54.25
N ARG A 7 1.43 39.46 -54.11
CA ARG A 7 1.22 38.15 -53.50
C ARG A 7 1.31 38.29 -51.98
N MET A 8 0.17 38.21 -51.31
CA MET A 8 0.12 38.04 -49.86
C MET A 8 0.59 36.62 -49.48
N LEU A 9 1.75 36.49 -48.80
CA LEU A 9 2.14 35.28 -48.08
C LEU A 9 1.37 35.26 -46.76
N CYS A 10 0.44 34.30 -46.61
CA CYS A 10 -0.09 33.93 -45.32
C CYS A 10 0.94 33.07 -44.59
N ALA A 11 1.65 33.63 -43.62
CA ALA A 11 2.47 32.87 -42.70
C ALA A 11 1.56 32.21 -41.68
N ALA A 12 1.37 30.88 -41.77
CA ALA A 12 0.72 30.10 -40.75
C ALA A 12 1.68 29.95 -39.56
N ALA A 13 1.39 30.64 -38.46
CA ALA A 13 2.10 30.45 -37.22
C ALA A 13 1.64 29.13 -36.57
N VAL A 14 2.52 28.14 -36.61
CA VAL A 14 2.30 26.88 -35.83
C VAL A 14 2.60 27.18 -34.37
N VAL A 15 1.56 27.34 -33.58
CA VAL A 15 1.67 27.44 -32.13
C VAL A 15 1.92 26.02 -31.57
N ALA A 16 3.18 25.71 -31.33
CA ALA A 16 3.53 24.49 -30.59
C ALA A 16 3.14 24.68 -29.12
N ALA A 17 2.06 24.05 -28.69
CA ALA A 17 1.70 23.97 -27.29
C ALA A 17 2.75 23.10 -26.55
N PRO A 18 3.32 23.58 -25.41
CA PRO A 18 4.21 22.74 -24.63
C PRO A 18 3.40 21.57 -24.05
N MET A 19 3.75 20.36 -24.44
CA MET A 19 3.28 19.17 -23.74
C MET A 19 3.91 19.19 -22.37
N ALA A 20 3.13 19.55 -21.34
CA ALA A 20 3.51 19.35 -19.97
C ALA A 20 3.57 17.84 -19.74
N LEU A 21 4.79 17.26 -19.66
CA LEU A 21 4.96 15.95 -19.09
C LEU A 21 4.46 16.04 -17.65
N ALA A 22 3.30 15.46 -17.38
CA ALA A 22 2.87 15.22 -16.02
C ALA A 22 3.93 14.28 -15.40
N ALA A 23 4.72 14.81 -14.47
CA ALA A 23 5.59 13.99 -13.64
C ALA A 23 4.68 13.00 -12.90
N THR A 24 4.84 11.71 -13.17
CA THR A 24 4.22 10.68 -12.36
C THR A 24 4.73 10.88 -10.94
N PRO A 25 3.84 10.97 -9.92
CA PRO A 25 4.30 11.06 -8.55
C PRO A 25 5.23 9.86 -8.30
N ALA A 26 6.44 10.15 -7.81
CA ALA A 26 7.33 9.10 -7.36
C ALA A 26 6.59 8.30 -6.30
N GLN A 27 6.28 7.04 -6.57
CA GLN A 27 5.66 6.17 -5.58
C GLN A 27 6.65 6.02 -4.43
N ALA A 28 6.16 6.31 -3.22
CA ALA A 28 6.96 6.11 -2.03
C ALA A 28 7.30 4.62 -1.95
N VAL A 29 8.58 4.31 -1.98
CA VAL A 29 9.05 2.93 -1.87
C VAL A 29 8.88 2.50 -0.43
N THR A 30 8.05 1.49 -0.19
CA THR A 30 7.88 0.92 1.15
C THR A 30 9.19 0.27 1.59
N SER A 31 9.67 0.67 2.76
CA SER A 31 10.90 0.15 3.37
C SER A 31 10.55 -0.84 4.46
N CYS A 32 10.93 -2.09 4.29
CA CYS A 32 10.67 -3.19 5.21
C CYS A 32 11.95 -3.96 5.54
N THR A 33 11.85 -4.77 6.58
CA THR A 33 12.77 -5.89 6.82
C THR A 33 11.97 -7.18 6.87
N VAL A 34 12.48 -8.22 6.24
CA VAL A 34 11.96 -9.59 6.33
C VAL A 34 13.07 -10.46 6.89
N ASN A 35 12.86 -11.03 8.07
CA ASN A 35 13.84 -11.83 8.79
C ASN A 35 15.20 -11.10 8.97
N GLY A 36 15.12 -9.80 9.28
CA GLY A 36 16.29 -8.94 9.45
C GLY A 36 16.98 -8.49 8.17
N ARG A 37 16.49 -8.90 6.99
CA ARG A 37 17.02 -8.46 5.69
C ARG A 37 16.21 -7.28 5.15
N PRO A 38 16.86 -6.18 4.75
CA PRO A 38 16.14 -5.04 4.17
C PRO A 38 15.53 -5.42 2.81
N VAL A 39 14.26 -5.07 2.65
CA VAL A 39 13.48 -5.24 1.42
C VAL A 39 12.78 -3.92 1.12
N SER A 40 12.77 -3.51 -0.12
CA SER A 40 12.08 -2.29 -0.54
C SER A 40 11.32 -2.53 -1.85
N GLY A 41 10.16 -1.88 -1.98
CA GLY A 41 9.30 -2.02 -3.16
C GLY A 41 7.83 -1.85 -2.79
N THR A 42 6.97 -1.98 -3.77
CA THR A 42 5.51 -1.89 -3.60
C THR A 42 4.88 -3.22 -3.19
N ALA A 43 5.61 -4.32 -3.28
CA ALA A 43 5.18 -5.64 -2.83
C ALA A 43 6.30 -6.29 -2.00
N VAL A 44 6.00 -6.56 -0.74
CA VAL A 44 6.90 -7.25 0.20
C VAL A 44 6.27 -8.59 0.53
N THR A 45 7.04 -9.65 0.38
CA THR A 45 6.56 -11.02 0.54
C THR A 45 7.48 -11.78 1.50
N GLY A 46 6.88 -12.48 2.44
CA GLY A 46 7.54 -13.42 3.32
C GLY A 46 7.87 -14.74 2.61
N THR A 47 7.91 -15.82 3.38
CA THR A 47 8.20 -17.19 2.92
C THR A 47 7.02 -18.11 3.22
N ALA A 48 7.14 -19.39 3.00
CA ALA A 48 6.15 -20.38 3.42
C ALA A 48 6.35 -20.83 4.90
N GLY A 49 7.26 -20.24 5.62
CA GLY A 49 7.52 -20.50 7.04
C GLY A 49 7.37 -19.22 7.85
N SER A 50 7.46 -19.34 9.18
CA SER A 50 7.28 -18.20 10.08
C SER A 50 8.29 -17.09 9.84
N ASP A 51 7.78 -15.89 9.56
CA ASP A 51 8.55 -14.71 9.23
C ASP A 51 8.42 -13.59 10.27
N ASN A 52 9.43 -12.77 10.34
CA ASN A 52 9.40 -11.50 11.07
C ASN A 52 9.49 -10.37 10.05
N ILE A 53 8.37 -9.66 9.86
CA ILE A 53 8.24 -8.59 8.88
C ILE A 53 8.01 -7.27 9.61
N SER A 54 8.88 -6.30 9.40
CA SER A 54 8.71 -4.96 9.94
C SER A 54 8.79 -3.92 8.83
N CYS A 55 7.74 -3.13 8.68
CA CYS A 55 7.62 -2.12 7.64
C CYS A 55 7.40 -0.72 8.22
N GLY A 56 7.76 0.30 7.46
CA GLY A 56 7.32 1.67 7.66
C GLY A 56 5.87 1.87 7.21
N ALA A 57 5.55 3.06 6.68
CA ALA A 57 4.23 3.31 6.12
C ALA A 57 4.02 2.57 4.79
N LEU A 58 2.80 2.09 4.57
CA LEU A 58 2.37 1.50 3.30
C LEU A 58 1.52 2.52 2.55
N ALA A 59 1.97 2.89 1.36
CA ALA A 59 1.22 3.77 0.46
C ALA A 59 0.06 3.01 -0.23
N PRO A 60 -0.92 3.72 -0.82
CA PRO A 60 -1.93 3.07 -1.64
C PRO A 60 -1.28 2.27 -2.78
N GLY A 61 -1.65 1.00 -2.90
CA GLY A 61 -1.07 0.06 -3.88
C GLY A 61 0.10 -0.77 -3.36
N ASP A 62 0.66 -0.43 -2.20
CA ASP A 62 1.66 -1.28 -1.55
C ASP A 62 1.00 -2.50 -0.91
N SER A 63 1.76 -3.60 -0.83
CA SER A 63 1.30 -4.82 -0.19
C SER A 63 2.40 -5.50 0.62
N VAL A 64 1.99 -6.08 1.75
CA VAL A 64 2.80 -6.99 2.57
C VAL A 64 2.03 -8.30 2.66
N ASN A 65 2.67 -9.42 2.36
CA ASN A 65 2.08 -10.75 2.41
C ASN A 65 3.03 -11.70 3.15
N GLY A 66 2.55 -12.28 4.26
CA GLY A 66 3.30 -13.29 5.03
C GLY A 66 3.46 -14.59 4.28
N LEU A 67 2.46 -15.00 3.50
CA LEU A 67 2.27 -16.25 2.79
C LEU A 67 1.81 -17.40 3.69
N GLY A 68 2.67 -18.02 4.41
CA GLY A 68 2.30 -19.15 5.25
C GLY A 68 3.28 -19.38 6.39
N GLY A 69 2.82 -20.09 7.40
CA GLY A 69 3.51 -20.19 8.68
C GLY A 69 2.92 -19.20 9.68
N SER A 70 3.49 -19.10 10.86
CA SER A 70 3.03 -18.14 11.86
C SER A 70 3.91 -16.91 11.82
N ASP A 71 3.38 -15.83 11.29
CA ASP A 71 4.12 -14.62 11.00
C ASP A 71 3.96 -13.54 12.07
N TYR A 72 4.99 -12.74 12.24
CA TYR A 72 4.97 -11.55 13.06
C TYR A 72 5.16 -10.32 12.18
N ILE A 73 4.07 -9.57 11.95
CA ILE A 73 4.04 -8.42 11.04
C ILE A 73 3.81 -7.14 11.83
N VAL A 74 4.75 -6.20 11.74
CA VAL A 74 4.67 -4.89 12.39
C VAL A 74 4.74 -3.77 11.35
N ILE A 75 3.74 -2.90 11.36
CA ILE A 75 3.73 -1.69 10.54
C ILE A 75 3.89 -0.46 11.45
N ASN A 76 4.98 0.27 11.26
CA ASN A 76 5.36 1.43 12.08
C ASN A 76 4.90 2.77 11.48
N GLY A 77 3.92 2.75 10.60
CA GLY A 77 3.39 3.95 9.95
C GLY A 77 1.98 3.72 9.40
N THR A 78 1.43 4.68 8.69
CA THR A 78 0.09 4.60 8.10
C THR A 78 -0.05 3.37 7.19
N VAL A 79 -1.17 2.66 7.29
CA VAL A 79 -1.51 1.54 6.39
C VAL A 79 -2.55 2.03 5.40
N ALA A 80 -2.12 2.50 4.23
CA ALA A 80 -3.00 2.83 3.12
C ALA A 80 -3.02 1.73 2.03
N GLY A 81 -2.07 0.81 2.10
CA GLY A 81 -1.99 -0.39 1.27
C GLY A 81 -2.70 -1.60 1.87
N THR A 82 -2.20 -2.79 1.56
CA THR A 82 -2.75 -4.08 2.03
C THR A 82 -1.70 -4.84 2.85
N VAL A 83 -2.14 -5.38 3.99
CA VAL A 83 -1.38 -6.34 4.79
C VAL A 83 -2.19 -7.63 4.83
N ASP A 84 -1.55 -8.76 4.55
CA ASP A 84 -2.13 -10.10 4.53
C ASP A 84 -1.19 -11.04 5.30
N GLY A 85 -1.68 -11.61 6.39
CA GLY A 85 -0.93 -12.62 7.15
C GLY A 85 -0.74 -13.88 6.31
N GLY A 86 -1.83 -14.39 5.75
CA GLY A 86 -1.79 -15.55 4.86
C GLY A 86 -2.36 -16.80 5.48
N GLY A 87 -1.56 -17.82 5.66
CA GLY A 87 -1.99 -19.07 6.28
C GLY A 87 -1.16 -19.41 7.50
N GLY A 88 -1.81 -19.85 8.57
CA GLY A 88 -1.23 -20.08 9.87
C GLY A 88 -1.58 -18.97 10.85
N SER A 89 -1.18 -19.14 12.11
CA SER A 89 -1.58 -18.17 13.14
C SER A 89 -0.64 -16.98 13.18
N ASP A 90 -1.13 -15.84 12.72
CA ASP A 90 -0.35 -14.64 12.53
C ASP A 90 -0.56 -13.60 13.65
N SER A 91 0.44 -12.75 13.82
CA SER A 91 0.38 -11.60 14.70
C SER A 91 0.64 -10.33 13.93
N ILE A 92 -0.42 -9.54 13.66
CA ILE A 92 -0.34 -8.32 12.88
C ILE A 92 -0.55 -7.12 13.80
N THR A 93 0.43 -6.23 13.85
CA THR A 93 0.37 -5.01 14.66
C THR A 93 0.62 -3.78 13.80
N ALA A 94 -0.35 -2.89 13.75
CA ALA A 94 -0.16 -1.53 13.26
C ALA A 94 -0.14 -0.58 14.47
N SER A 95 1.01 0.00 14.77
CA SER A 95 1.33 0.69 16.03
C SER A 95 0.29 1.75 16.45
N ALA A 96 0.22 2.01 17.75
CA ALA A 96 -0.63 3.07 18.30
C ALA A 96 -0.31 4.43 17.65
N GLY A 97 -1.34 5.12 17.15
CA GLY A 97 -1.19 6.36 16.37
C GLY A 97 -1.12 6.16 14.86
N THR A 98 -0.97 4.92 14.41
CA THR A 98 -1.05 4.56 13.00
C THR A 98 -2.51 4.49 12.55
N THR A 99 -2.87 5.21 11.51
CA THR A 99 -4.20 5.11 10.90
C THR A 99 -4.20 4.05 9.81
N VAL A 100 -5.19 3.16 9.86
CA VAL A 100 -5.47 2.19 8.80
C VAL A 100 -6.55 2.78 7.88
N SER A 101 -6.21 3.04 6.63
CA SER A 101 -7.15 3.46 5.57
C SER A 101 -7.24 2.43 4.44
N GLY A 102 -6.30 1.50 4.39
CA GLY A 102 -6.27 0.37 3.48
C GLY A 102 -6.91 -0.89 4.06
N ARG A 103 -6.24 -2.03 3.93
CA ARG A 103 -6.77 -3.33 4.35
C ARG A 103 -5.75 -4.09 5.20
N ILE A 104 -6.24 -4.75 6.24
CA ILE A 104 -5.50 -5.73 7.02
C ILE A 104 -6.33 -7.01 7.04
N LEU A 105 -5.72 -8.10 6.64
CA LEU A 105 -6.29 -9.44 6.56
C LEU A 105 -5.45 -10.35 7.45
N GLY A 106 -6.09 -11.06 8.38
CA GLY A 106 -5.43 -12.13 9.17
C GLY A 106 -5.07 -13.28 8.24
N GLY A 107 -6.07 -13.86 7.65
CA GLY A 107 -5.92 -14.95 6.71
C GLY A 107 -6.62 -16.20 7.16
N ALA A 108 -5.96 -17.37 7.10
CA ALA A 108 -6.51 -18.62 7.58
C ALA A 108 -5.87 -19.01 8.92
N ASP A 109 -6.63 -19.75 9.71
CA ASP A 109 -6.29 -20.12 11.08
C ASP A 109 -6.49 -18.95 12.07
N GLY A 110 -6.03 -19.08 13.31
CA GLY A 110 -6.35 -18.13 14.38
C GLY A 110 -5.34 -17.00 14.49
N ASP A 111 -5.78 -15.78 14.22
CA ASP A 111 -4.92 -14.61 14.13
C ASP A 111 -5.08 -13.63 15.30
N PHE A 112 -4.02 -12.87 15.55
CA PHE A 112 -4.01 -11.78 16.50
C PHE A 112 -3.75 -10.46 15.77
N ILE A 113 -4.76 -9.58 15.71
CA ILE A 113 -4.67 -8.30 15.00
C ILE A 113 -4.87 -7.13 15.97
N LEU A 114 -3.86 -6.28 16.09
CA LEU A 114 -3.90 -5.09 16.93
C LEU A 114 -3.63 -3.84 16.09
N VAL A 115 -4.61 -2.96 15.99
CA VAL A 115 -4.50 -1.75 15.17
C VAL A 115 -4.95 -0.49 15.90
N GLY A 116 -4.42 0.64 15.47
CA GLY A 116 -4.84 1.97 15.87
C GLY A 116 -6.21 2.36 15.30
N PRO A 117 -6.45 3.66 15.03
CA PRO A 117 -7.67 4.11 14.38
C PRO A 117 -7.84 3.48 12.99
N ASN A 118 -9.02 2.89 12.73
CA ASN A 118 -9.35 2.20 11.49
C ASN A 118 -10.41 2.96 10.69
N ALA A 119 -10.06 3.47 9.54
CA ALA A 119 -10.97 4.02 8.53
C ALA A 119 -11.12 3.08 7.30
N GLY A 120 -10.32 2.01 7.26
CA GLY A 120 -10.31 0.99 6.22
C GLY A 120 -11.05 -0.27 6.59
N THR A 121 -10.46 -1.42 6.28
CA THR A 121 -10.99 -2.75 6.56
C THR A 121 -9.99 -3.56 7.37
N VAL A 122 -10.47 -4.20 8.45
CA VAL A 122 -9.73 -5.22 9.19
C VAL A 122 -10.58 -6.47 9.20
N ASP A 123 -10.03 -7.58 8.74
CA ASP A 123 -10.71 -8.86 8.58
C ASP A 123 -9.82 -9.96 9.17
N GLY A 124 -10.33 -10.68 10.16
CA GLY A 124 -9.63 -11.83 10.73
C GLY A 124 -9.52 -12.95 9.69
N GLY A 125 -10.61 -13.25 9.03
CA GLY A 125 -10.68 -14.35 8.07
C GLY A 125 -11.33 -15.59 8.65
N PRO A 126 -11.07 -16.77 8.07
CA PRO A 126 -11.52 -18.04 8.63
C PRO A 126 -10.62 -18.49 9.78
N GLY A 127 -11.14 -18.48 10.99
CA GLY A 127 -10.42 -18.94 12.16
C GLY A 127 -10.99 -18.41 13.48
N PRO A 128 -10.42 -18.80 14.62
CA PRO A 128 -10.69 -18.16 15.89
C PRO A 128 -9.77 -16.95 16.07
N ASP A 129 -10.21 -15.79 15.59
CA ASP A 129 -9.39 -14.59 15.53
C ASP A 129 -9.63 -13.64 16.71
N PHE A 130 -8.59 -12.90 17.06
CA PHE A 130 -8.66 -11.82 18.02
C PHE A 130 -8.24 -10.50 17.37
N CYS A 131 -9.21 -9.60 17.18
CA CYS A 131 -8.95 -8.29 16.62
C CYS A 131 -9.27 -7.20 17.65
N ARG A 132 -8.31 -6.31 17.88
CA ARG A 132 -8.49 -5.12 18.69
C ARG A 132 -8.20 -3.88 17.90
N ILE A 133 -9.20 -3.01 17.80
CA ILE A 133 -9.14 -1.72 17.11
C ILE A 133 -9.33 -0.60 18.11
N ALA A 134 -8.48 0.44 18.05
CA ALA A 134 -8.55 1.56 18.98
C ALA A 134 -9.82 2.41 18.78
N SER A 135 -10.20 2.65 17.54
CA SER A 135 -11.41 3.40 17.15
C SER A 135 -11.69 3.27 15.64
N GLY A 136 -12.87 3.68 15.21
CA GLY A 136 -13.26 3.72 13.80
C GLY A 136 -14.07 2.51 13.35
N ASN A 137 -13.85 2.04 12.12
CA ASN A 137 -14.61 0.93 11.55
C ASN A 137 -14.37 -0.37 12.34
N PRO A 138 -15.43 -1.10 12.72
CA PRO A 138 -15.27 -2.37 13.44
C PRO A 138 -14.59 -3.43 12.55
N PRO A 139 -13.91 -4.40 13.15
CA PRO A 139 -13.37 -5.53 12.41
C PRO A 139 -14.48 -6.49 12.01
N VAL A 140 -14.20 -7.35 11.05
CA VAL A 140 -15.08 -8.44 10.62
C VAL A 140 -14.35 -9.77 10.80
N ASN A 141 -15.12 -10.84 10.98
CA ASN A 141 -14.58 -12.21 11.16
C ASN A 141 -13.47 -12.24 12.24
N CYS A 142 -13.83 -11.80 13.46
CA CYS A 142 -12.93 -11.76 14.63
C CYS A 142 -13.63 -12.26 15.91
#